data_a013de0f3e0299c1c2ab8134fc006ef3
#
_entry.id   a013de0f3e0299c1c2ab8134fc006ef3
#
_cell.length_a   1.000
_cell.length_b   1.000
_cell.length_c   1.000
_cell.angle_alpha   90.00
_cell.angle_beta   90.00
_cell.angle_gamma   90.00
#
_symmetry.space_group_name_H-M   'P 1'
#
loop_
_entity.id
_entity.type
_entity.pdbx_description
1 polymer ?
#
loop_
_entity_poly.entity_id
_entity_poly.type
_entity_poly.pdbx_seq_one_letter_code
_entity_poly.pdbx_strand_id
1 'polypeptide(L)'
;MKTTGEKIRESRTHLGLTQTELADKIGVTLRTITKYEKQGVTPRGVNLQRLAEVLGVSTAYLSNDEIVDPNYGLEEAPYIESARAAYGRKGATDVEQLLTQTRALFAGGDVPEQDKELFFQAVTEAYFANKQRASEKFTRKDYKK
;
A
#
# COMPACT_ATOMS: atom_id res chain seq x y z
N MET A 1 7.68 -12.47 -15.01
CA MET A 1 7.76 -11.71 -13.75
C MET A 1 8.72 -10.54 -13.88
N LYS A 2 8.36 -9.41 -13.30
CA LYS A 2 9.22 -8.24 -13.30
C LYS A 2 9.80 -8.03 -11.90
N THR A 3 11.08 -7.68 -11.85
CA THR A 3 11.72 -7.32 -10.58
C THR A 3 11.26 -5.95 -10.11
N THR A 4 11.50 -5.65 -8.84
CA THR A 4 11.20 -4.32 -8.28
C THR A 4 11.90 -3.23 -9.10
N GLY A 5 13.16 -3.44 -9.47
CA GLY A 5 13.92 -2.47 -10.28
C GLY A 5 13.30 -2.22 -11.64
N GLU A 6 12.84 -3.27 -12.31
CA GLU A 6 12.16 -3.15 -13.61
C GLU A 6 10.84 -2.39 -13.46
N LYS A 7 10.07 -2.65 -12.40
CA LYS A 7 8.82 -1.96 -12.13
C LYS A 7 9.03 -0.48 -11.87
N ILE A 8 10.05 -0.14 -11.09
CA ILE A 8 10.42 1.26 -10.82
C ILE A 8 10.78 1.96 -12.13
N ARG A 9 11.62 1.34 -12.94
CA ARG A 9 12.06 1.91 -14.21
C ARG A 9 10.89 2.12 -15.17
N GLU A 10 10.04 1.13 -15.33
CA GLU A 10 8.88 1.23 -16.22
C GLU A 10 7.90 2.31 -15.78
N SER A 11 7.57 2.34 -14.50
CA SER A 11 6.65 3.34 -13.96
C SER A 11 7.23 4.75 -14.07
N ARG A 12 8.53 4.89 -13.79
CA ARG A 12 9.24 6.14 -13.94
C ARG A 12 9.22 6.65 -15.38
N THR A 13 9.56 5.77 -16.31
CA THR A 13 9.60 6.09 -17.74
C THR A 13 8.21 6.46 -18.26
N HIS A 14 7.19 5.73 -17.82
CA HIS A 14 5.81 6.01 -18.19
C HIS A 14 5.37 7.41 -17.76
N LEU A 15 5.87 7.89 -16.61
CA LEU A 15 5.59 9.22 -16.10
C LEU A 15 6.49 10.29 -16.71
N GLY A 16 7.43 9.91 -17.56
CA GLY A 16 8.37 10.85 -18.18
C GLY A 16 9.43 11.38 -17.24
N LEU A 17 9.73 10.69 -16.15
CA LEU A 17 10.71 11.10 -15.16
C LEU A 17 12.09 10.51 -15.46
N THR A 18 13.14 11.31 -15.25
CA THR A 18 14.51 10.82 -15.24
C THR A 18 14.82 10.21 -13.87
N GLN A 19 15.90 9.44 -13.78
CA GLN A 19 16.36 8.91 -12.51
C GLN A 19 16.66 10.02 -11.49
N THR A 20 17.26 11.12 -11.96
CA THR A 20 17.56 12.27 -11.11
C THR A 20 16.28 12.92 -10.59
N GLU A 21 15.29 13.09 -11.45
CA GLU A 21 14.00 13.66 -11.04
C GLU A 21 13.30 12.79 -10.02
N LEU A 22 13.32 11.48 -10.21
CA LEU A 22 12.74 10.56 -9.25
C LEU A 22 13.48 10.62 -7.91
N ALA A 23 14.80 10.65 -7.94
CA ALA A 23 15.63 10.77 -6.74
C ALA A 23 15.27 12.02 -5.94
N ASP A 24 15.15 13.16 -6.63
CA ASP A 24 14.78 14.43 -6.01
C ASP A 24 13.39 14.37 -5.37
N LYS A 25 12.44 13.75 -6.06
CA LYS A 25 11.06 13.65 -5.56
C LYS A 25 10.92 12.81 -4.29
N ILE A 26 11.71 11.76 -4.16
CA ILE A 26 11.65 10.89 -2.98
C ILE A 26 12.72 11.20 -1.93
N GLY A 27 13.60 12.18 -2.21
CA GLY A 27 14.59 12.63 -1.23
C GLY A 27 15.78 11.69 -1.07
N VAL A 28 16.20 11.02 -2.14
CA VAL A 28 17.38 10.14 -2.13
C VAL A 28 18.35 10.59 -3.22
N THR A 29 19.53 9.96 -3.26
CA THR A 29 20.54 10.25 -4.28
C THR A 29 20.26 9.50 -5.57
N LEU A 30 20.82 10.01 -6.69
CA LEU A 30 20.77 9.31 -7.98
C LEU A 30 21.35 7.89 -7.85
N ARG A 31 22.43 7.75 -7.08
CA ARG A 31 23.05 6.46 -6.83
C ARG A 31 22.08 5.45 -6.22
N THR A 32 21.23 5.89 -5.29
CA THR A 32 20.21 5.05 -4.67
C THR A 32 19.21 4.56 -5.71
N ILE A 33 18.73 5.44 -6.58
CA ILE A 33 17.80 5.05 -7.65
C ILE A 33 18.46 4.03 -8.59
N THR A 34 19.72 4.28 -8.96
CA THR A 34 20.48 3.35 -9.82
C THR A 34 20.59 1.97 -9.17
N LYS A 35 20.84 1.92 -7.87
CA LYS A 35 20.88 0.64 -7.13
C LYS A 35 19.55 -0.08 -7.17
N TYR A 36 18.44 0.64 -7.01
CA TYR A 36 17.11 0.03 -7.08
C TYR A 36 16.84 -0.55 -8.48
N GLU A 37 17.15 0.21 -9.53
CA GLU A 37 16.82 -0.18 -10.90
C GLU A 37 17.78 -1.23 -11.49
N LYS A 38 19.06 -1.19 -11.14
CA LYS A 38 20.09 -2.00 -11.80
C LYS A 38 20.74 -3.05 -10.92
N GLN A 39 20.81 -2.85 -9.61
CA GLN A 39 21.57 -3.72 -8.73
C GLN A 39 20.71 -4.61 -7.83
N GLY A 40 19.40 -4.62 -8.05
CA GLY A 40 18.51 -5.50 -7.30
C GLY A 40 18.32 -5.14 -5.83
N VAL A 41 18.73 -3.94 -5.42
CA VAL A 41 18.47 -3.46 -4.06
C VAL A 41 17.00 -3.13 -3.92
N THR A 42 16.34 -3.72 -2.93
CA THR A 42 14.91 -3.51 -2.71
C THR A 42 14.67 -2.32 -1.79
N PRO A 43 13.87 -1.32 -2.22
CA PRO A 43 13.49 -0.23 -1.33
C PRO A 43 12.72 -0.74 -0.12
N ARG A 44 12.89 -0.08 1.02
CA ARG A 44 12.22 -0.46 2.27
C ARG A 44 11.71 0.78 3.00
N GLY A 45 10.72 0.57 3.87
CA GLY A 45 10.21 1.60 4.76
C GLY A 45 9.72 2.83 4.04
N VAL A 46 10.21 4.00 4.48
CA VAL A 46 9.77 5.29 3.95
C VAL A 46 10.08 5.44 2.46
N ASN A 47 11.21 4.94 2.01
CA ASN A 47 11.60 5.02 0.59
C ASN A 47 10.64 4.23 -0.29
N LEU A 48 10.22 3.05 0.14
CA LEU A 48 9.23 2.25 -0.58
C LEU A 48 7.89 2.99 -0.67
N GLN A 49 7.45 3.59 0.43
CA GLN A 49 6.21 4.36 0.46
C GLN A 49 6.26 5.57 -0.47
N ARG A 50 7.37 6.33 -0.44
CA ARG A 50 7.55 7.50 -1.29
C ARG A 50 7.61 7.14 -2.77
N LEU A 51 8.30 6.04 -3.10
CA LEU A 51 8.32 5.52 -4.47
C LEU A 51 6.92 5.18 -4.95
N ALA A 52 6.16 4.45 -4.15
CA ALA A 52 4.80 4.07 -4.51
C ALA A 52 3.93 5.30 -4.77
N GLU A 53 4.00 6.31 -3.91
CA GLU A 53 3.24 7.54 -4.06
C GLU A 53 3.60 8.30 -5.33
N VAL A 54 4.89 8.49 -5.58
CA VAL A 54 5.37 9.24 -6.75
C VAL A 54 5.06 8.49 -8.04
N LEU A 55 5.25 7.17 -8.04
CA LEU A 55 5.03 6.34 -9.22
C LEU A 55 3.55 5.99 -9.45
N GLY A 56 2.68 6.27 -8.48
CA GLY A 56 1.25 5.99 -8.61
C GLY A 56 0.91 4.51 -8.57
N VAL A 57 1.68 3.72 -7.83
CA VAL A 57 1.48 2.28 -7.66
C VAL A 57 1.40 1.93 -6.18
N SER A 58 1.00 0.70 -5.86
CA SER A 58 0.97 0.25 -4.48
C SER A 58 2.34 -0.23 -4.02
N THR A 59 2.59 -0.19 -2.71
CA THR A 59 3.81 -0.76 -2.13
C THR A 59 3.86 -2.27 -2.37
N ALA A 60 2.71 -2.94 -2.33
CA ALA A 60 2.62 -4.38 -2.61
C ALA A 60 3.10 -4.71 -4.03
N TYR A 61 2.69 -3.91 -5.01
CA TYR A 61 3.15 -4.10 -6.40
C TYR A 61 4.67 -4.00 -6.51
N LEU A 62 5.27 -3.01 -5.87
CA LEU A 62 6.73 -2.81 -5.93
C LEU A 62 7.50 -3.89 -5.18
N SER A 63 6.96 -4.39 -4.07
CA SER A 63 7.70 -5.29 -3.18
C SER A 63 7.50 -6.78 -3.48
N ASN A 64 6.52 -7.14 -4.29
CA ASN A 64 6.24 -8.54 -4.62
C ASN A 64 6.32 -8.77 -6.13
N ASP A 65 7.34 -9.54 -6.55
CA ASP A 65 7.60 -9.81 -7.97
C ASP A 65 6.48 -10.61 -8.64
N GLU A 66 5.68 -11.33 -7.88
CA GLU A 66 4.56 -12.10 -8.40
C GLU A 66 3.38 -11.23 -8.83
N ILE A 67 3.30 -10.02 -8.30
CA ILE A 67 2.25 -9.07 -8.67
C ILE A 67 2.68 -8.34 -9.94
N VAL A 68 1.98 -8.57 -11.04
CA VAL A 68 2.33 -8.01 -12.36
C VAL A 68 1.46 -6.82 -12.76
N ASP A 69 0.28 -6.65 -12.16
CA ASP A 69 -0.63 -5.56 -12.49
C ASP A 69 -0.24 -4.28 -11.76
N PRO A 70 0.15 -3.21 -12.48
CA PRO A 70 0.50 -1.92 -11.84
C PRO A 70 -0.65 -1.30 -11.03
N ASN A 71 -1.87 -1.66 -11.35
CA ASN A 71 -3.05 -1.13 -10.64
C ASN A 71 -3.41 -1.92 -9.39
N TYR A 72 -2.67 -3.00 -9.12
CA TYR A 72 -2.92 -3.85 -7.97
C TYR A 72 -2.88 -3.03 -6.67
N GLY A 73 -3.93 -3.14 -5.89
CA GLY A 73 -4.01 -2.49 -4.58
C GLY A 73 -4.35 -1.01 -4.59
N LEU A 74 -4.45 -0.37 -5.76
CA LEU A 74 -4.78 1.06 -5.82
C LEU A 74 -6.20 1.35 -5.36
N GLU A 75 -7.13 0.45 -5.59
CA GLU A 75 -8.52 0.60 -5.15
C GLU A 75 -8.64 0.62 -3.63
N GLU A 76 -7.70 0.01 -2.95
CA GLU A 76 -7.69 -0.12 -1.50
C GLU A 76 -6.90 0.98 -0.81
N ALA A 77 -6.09 1.74 -1.54
CA ALA A 77 -5.23 2.78 -0.97
C ALA A 77 -5.99 3.78 -0.10
N PRO A 78 -7.18 4.28 -0.48
CA PRO A 78 -7.91 5.21 0.38
C PRO A 78 -8.28 4.61 1.73
N TYR A 79 -8.62 3.33 1.78
CA TYR A 79 -8.98 2.65 3.02
C TYR A 79 -7.76 2.47 3.93
N ILE A 80 -6.62 2.11 3.35
CA ILE A 80 -5.36 1.96 4.07
C ILE A 80 -4.90 3.30 4.64
N GLU A 81 -4.98 4.37 3.87
CA GLU A 81 -4.60 5.71 4.32
C GLU A 81 -5.52 6.22 5.43
N SER A 82 -6.82 5.95 5.36
CA SER A 82 -7.75 6.29 6.42
C SER A 82 -7.39 5.58 7.73
N ALA A 83 -7.02 4.32 7.64
CA ALA A 83 -6.58 3.54 8.81
C ALA A 83 -5.26 4.08 9.38
N ARG A 84 -4.34 4.48 8.52
CA ARG A 84 -3.07 5.09 8.96
C ARG A 84 -3.31 6.39 9.69
N ALA A 85 -4.18 7.24 9.18
CA ALA A 85 -4.52 8.52 9.79
C ALA A 85 -5.17 8.34 11.17
N ALA A 86 -6.02 7.32 11.32
CA ALA A 86 -6.75 7.08 12.56
C ALA A 86 -5.93 6.30 13.60
N TYR A 87 -5.15 5.31 13.18
CA TYR A 87 -4.49 4.34 14.08
C TYR A 87 -3.01 4.11 13.79
N GLY A 88 -2.40 4.92 12.95
CA GLY A 88 -0.96 4.85 12.64
C GLY A 88 -0.58 3.67 11.76
N ARG A 89 0.69 3.30 11.83
CA ARG A 89 1.26 2.23 11.00
C ARG A 89 0.57 0.89 11.23
N LYS A 90 0.25 0.57 12.47
CA LYS A 90 -0.42 -0.69 12.80
C LYS A 90 -1.81 -0.76 12.16
N GLY A 91 -2.56 0.34 12.19
CA GLY A 91 -3.86 0.41 11.54
C GLY A 91 -3.76 0.20 10.05
N ALA A 92 -2.79 0.85 9.41
CA ALA A 92 -2.56 0.67 7.97
C ALA A 92 -2.22 -0.79 7.63
N THR A 93 -1.34 -1.41 8.42
CA THR A 93 -0.95 -2.82 8.22
C THR A 93 -2.13 -3.76 8.41
N ASP A 94 -2.92 -3.55 9.45
CA ASP A 94 -4.09 -4.38 9.74
C ASP A 94 -5.11 -4.32 8.60
N VAL A 95 -5.42 -3.11 8.12
CA VAL A 95 -6.38 -2.94 7.02
C VAL A 95 -5.83 -3.51 5.72
N GLU A 96 -4.55 -3.31 5.43
CA GLU A 96 -3.91 -3.89 4.26
C GLU A 96 -4.03 -5.41 4.25
N GLN A 97 -3.78 -6.06 5.39
CA GLN A 97 -3.93 -7.51 5.52
C GLN A 97 -5.37 -7.96 5.32
N LEU A 98 -6.32 -7.26 5.93
CA LEU A 98 -7.74 -7.58 5.78
C LEU A 98 -8.19 -7.47 4.32
N LEU A 99 -7.79 -6.40 3.64
CA LEU A 99 -8.16 -6.19 2.24
C LEU A 99 -7.50 -7.21 1.32
N THR A 100 -6.26 -7.59 1.61
CA THR A 100 -5.57 -8.66 0.88
C THR A 100 -6.30 -10.00 1.02
N GLN A 101 -6.71 -10.35 2.22
CA GLN A 101 -7.48 -11.57 2.48
C GLN A 101 -8.85 -11.52 1.79
N THR A 102 -9.51 -10.37 1.83
CA THR A 102 -10.80 -10.18 1.17
C THR A 102 -10.67 -10.33 -0.34
N ARG A 103 -9.61 -9.75 -0.92
CA ARG A 103 -9.34 -9.89 -2.35
C ARG A 103 -9.11 -11.35 -2.75
N ALA A 104 -8.44 -12.11 -1.90
CA ALA A 104 -8.19 -13.52 -2.15
C ALA A 104 -9.48 -14.33 -2.27
N LEU A 105 -10.55 -13.92 -1.59
CA LEU A 105 -11.85 -14.55 -1.70
C LEU A 105 -12.49 -14.34 -3.07
N PHE A 106 -12.09 -13.29 -3.79
CA PHE A 106 -12.62 -12.99 -5.12
C PHE A 106 -11.80 -13.66 -6.23
N ALA A 107 -10.65 -14.20 -5.91
CA ALA A 107 -9.79 -14.87 -6.89
C ALA A 107 -10.49 -16.14 -7.39
N GLY A 108 -10.76 -16.22 -8.68
CA GLY A 108 -11.44 -17.35 -9.29
C GLY A 108 -12.96 -17.29 -9.27
N GLY A 109 -13.57 -16.18 -8.79
CA GLY A 109 -15.03 -16.00 -8.80
C GLY A 109 -15.45 -14.82 -9.67
N ASP A 110 -16.66 -14.89 -10.19
CA ASP A 110 -17.26 -13.82 -10.99
C ASP A 110 -17.94 -12.79 -10.10
N VAL A 111 -17.16 -12.07 -9.31
CA VAL A 111 -17.70 -10.99 -8.48
C VAL A 111 -17.61 -9.67 -9.25
N PRO A 112 -18.73 -8.97 -9.48
CA PRO A 112 -18.70 -7.68 -10.14
C PRO A 112 -17.87 -6.66 -9.38
N GLU A 113 -17.23 -5.74 -10.09
CA GLU A 113 -16.38 -4.70 -9.47
C GLU A 113 -17.14 -3.86 -8.44
N GLN A 114 -18.43 -3.59 -8.69
CA GLN A 114 -19.28 -2.86 -7.77
C GLN A 114 -19.41 -3.58 -6.42
N ASP A 115 -19.53 -4.88 -6.45
CA ASP A 115 -19.66 -5.70 -5.24
C ASP A 115 -18.35 -5.79 -4.48
N LYS A 116 -17.21 -5.80 -5.19
CA LYS A 116 -15.89 -5.77 -4.55
C LYS A 116 -15.70 -4.49 -3.75
N GLU A 117 -16.09 -3.36 -4.31
CA GLU A 117 -16.00 -2.06 -3.64
C GLU A 117 -16.84 -2.06 -2.35
N LEU A 118 -18.06 -2.54 -2.42
CA LEU A 118 -18.94 -2.65 -1.27
C LEU A 118 -18.34 -3.56 -0.18
N PHE A 119 -17.68 -4.63 -0.58
CA PHE A 119 -17.02 -5.54 0.34
C PHE A 119 -15.85 -4.88 1.06
N PHE A 120 -14.99 -4.18 0.32
CA PHE A 120 -13.86 -3.46 0.90
C PHE A 120 -14.34 -2.41 1.89
N GLN A 121 -15.38 -1.67 1.54
CA GLN A 121 -15.98 -0.68 2.40
C GLN A 121 -16.53 -1.31 3.68
N ALA A 122 -17.28 -2.39 3.55
CA ALA A 122 -17.87 -3.08 4.70
C ALA A 122 -16.81 -3.65 5.65
N VAL A 123 -15.77 -4.26 5.12
CA VAL A 123 -14.65 -4.81 5.92
C VAL A 123 -13.94 -3.68 6.66
N THR A 124 -13.67 -2.58 5.99
CA THR A 124 -12.98 -1.42 6.57
C THR A 124 -13.83 -0.77 7.68
N GLU A 125 -15.11 -0.59 7.44
CA GLU A 125 -16.05 -0.04 8.44
C GLU A 125 -16.11 -0.94 9.67
N ALA A 126 -16.15 -2.25 9.49
CA ALA A 126 -16.15 -3.20 10.59
C ALA A 126 -14.87 -3.10 11.42
N TYR A 127 -13.72 -2.95 10.75
CA TYR A 127 -12.44 -2.77 11.43
C TYR A 127 -12.44 -1.51 12.28
N PHE A 128 -12.88 -0.38 11.73
CA PHE A 128 -12.95 0.89 12.45
C PHE A 128 -13.89 0.80 13.65
N ALA A 129 -15.06 0.19 13.48
CA ALA A 129 -16.03 0.01 14.55
C ALA A 129 -15.47 -0.82 15.69
N ASN A 130 -14.77 -1.91 15.37
CA ASN A 130 -14.15 -2.77 16.38
C ASN A 130 -13.01 -2.06 17.12
N LYS A 131 -12.19 -1.30 16.41
CA LYS A 131 -11.09 -0.52 17.01
C LYS A 131 -11.64 0.54 17.96
N GLN A 132 -12.68 1.23 17.57
CA GLN A 132 -13.31 2.26 18.39
C GLN A 132 -13.89 1.66 19.67
N ARG A 133 -14.61 0.55 19.56
CA ARG A 133 -15.17 -0.13 20.75
C ARG A 133 -14.08 -0.61 21.69
N ALA A 134 -13.02 -1.21 21.15
CA ALA A 134 -11.90 -1.67 21.98
C ALA A 134 -11.21 -0.51 22.69
N SER A 135 -10.97 0.59 21.99
CA SER A 135 -10.36 1.79 22.56
C SER A 135 -11.21 2.38 23.67
N GLU A 136 -12.50 2.54 23.45
CA GLU A 136 -13.43 3.06 24.46
C GLU A 136 -13.47 2.16 25.70
N LYS A 137 -13.55 0.85 25.50
CA LYS A 137 -13.62 -0.12 26.58
C LYS A 137 -12.35 -0.10 27.45
N PHE A 138 -11.18 -0.09 26.83
CA PHE A 138 -9.91 -0.08 27.54
C PHE A 138 -9.65 1.27 28.19
N THR A 139 -9.95 2.37 27.53
CA THR A 139 -9.79 3.72 28.08
C THR A 139 -10.63 3.92 29.32
N ARG A 140 -11.89 3.48 29.31
CA ARG A 140 -12.78 3.56 30.48
C ARG A 140 -12.24 2.79 31.67
N LYS A 141 -11.66 1.61 31.45
CA LYS A 141 -11.07 0.83 32.53
C LYS A 141 -9.85 1.51 33.13
N ASP A 142 -9.02 2.11 32.30
CA ASP A 142 -7.80 2.76 32.75
C ASP A 142 -8.07 4.05 33.51
N TYR A 143 -9.13 4.76 33.20
CA TYR A 143 -9.48 6.02 33.84
C TYR A 143 -10.45 5.90 35.02
N LYS A 144 -11.00 4.74 35.25
CA LYS A 144 -11.84 4.47 36.43
C LYS A 144 -10.98 4.02 37.59
N LYS A 145 -10.33 4.94 38.22
CA LYS A 145 -9.64 4.67 39.47
C LYS A 145 -10.46 5.24 40.63
#